data_97f42e7c6cc134ae61dba8f32137469d
#
_entry.id   97f42e7c6cc134ae61dba8f32137469d
#
_cell.length_a   1.000
_cell.length_b   1.000
_cell.length_c   1.000
_cell.angle_alpha   90.00
_cell.angle_beta   90.00
_cell.angle_gamma   90.00
#
_symmetry.space_group_name_H-M   'P 1'
#
loop_
_entity.id
_entity.type
_entity.pdbx_description
1 polymer ?
#
loop_
_entity_poly.entity_id
_entity_poly.type
_entity_poly.pdbx_seq_one_letter_code
_entity_poly.pdbx_strand_id
1 'polypeptide(L)'
;MFKVLVISYYFPPMGLSGVQRVLKFTKYMSNYNWEPTVITAGKTGYYAHDLSLQKEAEKANIKIIRTDANDPNSLLAKYGTISMPREFIRKILSMISKFVFIPDNKISWSKKAYTVAKNVLLEEKFDLIFVSIPPFSQFEIAAKLKNEFNIPLIVDYRDLWFGNHFGFYPTPYHRYKHKKLEYAALKATDKIITVNRRMKEMLLTTYPFLSFEDFDIIPHGFDPEDFVNVKPINFETKKLRILYSGIFYENITPKYLLKAFKELSKERPDITESIELHFVGHFRKENKKLVKKLNLFERNFVFVFRNCKTR
;
A
#
# COMPACT_ATOMS: atom_id res chain seq x y z
N MET A 1 17.69 19.89 14.64
CA MET A 1 16.61 19.03 14.12
C MET A 1 16.79 18.96 12.61
N PHE A 2 16.84 17.75 12.05
CA PHE A 2 16.98 17.54 10.61
C PHE A 2 15.61 17.63 9.93
N LYS A 3 15.56 18.17 8.72
CA LYS A 3 14.30 18.29 7.96
C LYS A 3 14.23 17.28 6.81
N VAL A 4 13.11 16.57 6.73
CA VAL A 4 12.90 15.60 5.65
C VAL A 4 11.67 15.97 4.83
N LEU A 5 11.87 16.08 3.51
CA LEU A 5 10.78 16.24 2.55
C LEU A 5 10.27 14.86 2.13
N VAL A 6 9.05 14.53 2.51
CA VAL A 6 8.42 13.25 2.22
C VAL A 6 7.47 13.41 1.04
N ILE A 7 7.65 12.62 0.00
CA ILE A 7 6.79 12.60 -1.18
C ILE A 7 5.96 11.31 -1.17
N SER A 8 4.65 11.43 -0.95
CA SER A 8 3.75 10.28 -0.92
C SER A 8 2.34 10.65 -1.39
N TYR A 9 1.91 10.07 -2.51
CA TYR A 9 0.53 10.22 -3.00
C TYR A 9 -0.49 9.72 -1.97
N TYR A 10 -0.24 8.54 -1.41
CA TYR A 10 -1.12 7.90 -0.43
C TYR A 10 -0.76 8.35 0.98
N PHE A 11 -1.60 9.21 1.56
CA PHE A 11 -1.49 9.72 2.92
C PHE A 11 -2.88 9.98 3.50
N PRO A 12 -3.06 10.05 4.84
CA PRO A 12 -4.38 10.32 5.40
C PRO A 12 -5.04 11.60 4.84
N PRO A 13 -6.37 11.63 4.64
CA PRO A 13 -7.40 10.71 5.14
C PRO A 13 -7.62 9.46 4.31
N MET A 14 -6.83 9.18 3.25
CA MET A 14 -6.89 7.89 2.59
C MET A 14 -6.59 6.77 3.59
N GLY A 15 -7.30 5.63 3.46
CA GLY A 15 -7.09 4.44 4.28
C GLY A 15 -6.27 3.37 3.55
N LEU A 16 -6.37 2.15 4.01
CA LEU A 16 -5.65 0.95 3.53
C LEU A 16 -4.15 0.93 3.92
N SER A 17 -3.55 -0.25 3.76
CA SER A 17 -2.18 -0.55 4.23
C SER A 17 -1.09 0.36 3.66
N GLY A 18 -1.25 0.78 2.39
CA GLY A 18 -0.26 1.65 1.73
C GLY A 18 -0.10 3.04 2.36
N VAL A 19 -1.11 3.51 3.10
CA VAL A 19 -1.10 4.79 3.80
C VAL A 19 -0.41 4.68 5.16
N GLN A 20 -0.69 3.59 5.88
CA GLN A 20 -0.22 3.39 7.26
C GLN A 20 1.29 3.43 7.37
N ARG A 21 2.02 2.77 6.46
CA ARG A 21 3.50 2.72 6.51
C ARG A 21 4.13 4.12 6.48
N VAL A 22 3.68 4.97 5.55
CA VAL A 22 4.23 6.34 5.45
C VAL A 22 3.83 7.17 6.66
N LEU A 23 2.58 7.07 7.11
CA LEU A 23 2.11 7.76 8.31
C LEU A 23 2.94 7.35 9.53
N LYS A 24 3.14 6.04 9.75
CA LYS A 24 3.91 5.57 10.92
C LYS A 24 5.38 5.99 10.82
N PHE A 25 6.00 5.95 9.65
CA PHE A 25 7.35 6.48 9.48
C PHE A 25 7.41 7.97 9.85
N THR A 26 6.54 8.79 9.28
CA THR A 26 6.55 10.24 9.54
C THR A 26 6.21 10.57 11.00
N LYS A 27 5.29 9.84 11.64
CA LYS A 27 4.97 9.97 13.06
C LYS A 27 6.19 9.75 13.94
N TYR A 28 6.93 8.67 13.70
CA TYR A 28 8.07 8.30 14.56
C TYR A 28 9.38 9.02 14.21
N MET A 29 9.49 9.70 13.06
CA MET A 29 10.66 10.48 12.68
C MET A 29 11.00 11.57 13.72
N SER A 30 10.00 12.20 14.33
CA SER A 30 10.19 13.22 15.37
C SER A 30 10.91 12.67 16.61
N ASN A 31 10.73 11.41 16.95
CA ASN A 31 11.42 10.76 18.07
C ASN A 31 12.93 10.59 17.82
N TYR A 32 13.37 10.75 16.57
CA TYR A 32 14.76 10.64 16.14
C TYR A 32 15.32 11.97 15.63
N ASN A 33 14.76 13.08 16.10
CA ASN A 33 15.21 14.45 15.78
C ASN A 33 15.03 14.82 14.28
N TRP A 34 14.02 14.24 13.60
CA TRP A 34 13.62 14.58 12.25
C TRP A 34 12.28 15.29 12.20
N GLU A 35 12.16 16.33 11.39
CA GLU A 35 10.94 17.09 11.14
C GLU A 35 10.41 16.78 9.73
N PRO A 36 9.35 15.98 9.59
CA PRO A 36 8.81 15.63 8.30
C PRO A 36 7.87 16.71 7.75
N THR A 37 8.06 17.09 6.48
CA THR A 37 7.08 17.82 5.67
C THR A 37 6.60 16.90 4.56
N VAL A 38 5.30 16.57 4.54
CA VAL A 38 4.73 15.60 3.61
C VAL A 38 4.01 16.31 2.47
N ILE A 39 4.45 16.07 1.23
CA ILE A 39 3.72 16.45 0.02
C ILE A 39 2.86 15.29 -0.41
N THR A 40 1.53 15.50 -0.46
CA THR A 40 0.56 14.45 -0.74
C THR A 40 -0.58 14.93 -1.63
N ALA A 41 -1.41 14.01 -2.12
CA ALA A 41 -2.59 14.35 -2.89
C ALA A 41 -3.63 15.11 -2.06
N GLY A 42 -4.32 16.04 -2.71
CA GLY A 42 -5.48 16.74 -2.18
C GLY A 42 -6.72 15.85 -2.10
N LYS A 43 -7.90 16.44 -2.29
CA LYS A 43 -9.16 15.67 -2.28
C LYS A 43 -9.20 14.68 -3.43
N THR A 44 -9.43 13.41 -3.11
CA THR A 44 -9.50 12.31 -4.08
C THR A 44 -10.66 11.37 -3.78
N GLY A 45 -11.25 10.77 -4.82
CA GLY A 45 -12.07 9.58 -4.64
C GLY A 45 -11.18 8.37 -4.37
N TYR A 46 -11.39 7.69 -3.25
CA TYR A 46 -10.61 6.54 -2.88
C TYR A 46 -11.49 5.42 -2.29
N TYR A 47 -10.99 4.20 -2.31
CA TYR A 47 -11.77 3.02 -1.88
C TYR A 47 -12.02 2.94 -0.37
N ALA A 48 -11.23 3.65 0.42
CA ALA A 48 -11.41 3.78 1.85
C ALA A 48 -10.83 5.12 2.33
N HIS A 49 -11.59 5.82 3.16
CA HIS A 49 -11.10 6.97 3.93
C HIS A 49 -11.15 6.60 5.40
N ASP A 50 -10.11 6.96 6.14
CA ASP A 50 -9.99 6.70 7.57
C ASP A 50 -9.59 7.99 8.30
N LEU A 51 -10.56 8.59 8.97
CA LEU A 51 -10.37 9.82 9.73
C LEU A 51 -9.55 9.61 11.01
N SER A 52 -9.42 8.36 11.49
CA SER A 52 -8.56 8.08 12.65
C SER A 52 -7.10 8.27 12.30
N LEU A 53 -6.67 7.84 11.10
CA LEU A 53 -5.33 8.07 10.58
C LEU A 53 -5.05 9.57 10.37
N GLN A 54 -6.06 10.34 9.95
CA GLN A 54 -5.90 11.79 9.84
C GLN A 54 -5.65 12.44 11.21
N LYS A 55 -6.46 12.09 12.21
CA LYS A 55 -6.27 12.57 13.58
C LYS A 55 -4.91 12.19 14.16
N GLU A 56 -4.41 11.01 13.80
CA GLU A 56 -3.08 10.56 14.20
C GLU A 56 -1.97 11.45 13.58
N ALA A 57 -2.08 11.75 12.29
CA ALA A 57 -1.15 12.66 11.61
C ALA A 57 -1.16 14.08 12.22
N GLU A 58 -2.35 14.59 12.55
CA GLU A 58 -2.52 15.88 13.20
C GLU A 58 -1.91 15.90 14.60
N LYS A 59 -2.11 14.84 15.41
CA LYS A 59 -1.51 14.71 16.74
C LYS A 59 0.02 14.62 16.70
N ALA A 60 0.58 14.04 15.65
CA ALA A 60 2.02 13.94 15.45
C ALA A 60 2.65 15.24 14.93
N ASN A 61 1.86 16.34 14.77
CA ASN A 61 2.31 17.64 14.26
C ASN A 61 3.05 17.58 12.92
N ILE A 62 2.65 16.64 12.04
CA ILE A 62 3.25 16.47 10.72
C ILE A 62 2.80 17.64 9.82
N LYS A 63 3.76 18.39 9.25
CA LYS A 63 3.47 19.44 8.26
C LYS A 63 3.02 18.78 6.95
N ILE A 64 1.77 19.01 6.54
CA ILE A 64 1.16 18.36 5.37
C ILE A 64 0.84 19.40 4.31
N ILE A 65 1.43 19.26 3.12
CA ILE A 65 1.16 20.10 1.94
C ILE A 65 0.38 19.27 0.93
N ARG A 66 -0.87 19.66 0.66
CA ARG A 66 -1.75 18.94 -0.27
C ARG A 66 -1.74 19.59 -1.65
N THR A 67 -1.56 18.76 -2.66
CA THR A 67 -1.57 19.23 -4.05
C THR A 67 -2.80 18.67 -4.78
N ASP A 68 -3.56 19.53 -5.42
CA ASP A 68 -4.64 19.10 -6.28
C ASP A 68 -4.07 18.56 -7.61
N ALA A 69 -4.71 17.54 -8.15
CA ALA A 69 -4.30 16.90 -9.39
C ALA A 69 -5.49 16.59 -10.30
N ASN A 70 -5.22 16.47 -11.58
CA ASN A 70 -6.18 15.99 -12.56
C ASN A 70 -5.92 14.52 -12.89
N ASP A 71 -5.79 13.69 -11.86
CA ASP A 71 -5.70 12.25 -12.01
C ASP A 71 -7.09 11.58 -11.92
N PRO A 72 -7.25 10.32 -12.35
CA PRO A 72 -8.55 9.65 -12.32
C PRO A 72 -9.21 9.61 -10.94
N ASN A 73 -8.43 9.62 -9.85
CA ASN A 73 -9.00 9.61 -8.50
C ASN A 73 -9.47 11.01 -8.09
N SER A 74 -8.76 12.06 -8.48
CA SER A 74 -9.17 13.44 -8.18
C SER A 74 -10.45 13.83 -8.92
N LEU A 75 -10.66 13.32 -10.14
CA LEU A 75 -11.92 13.49 -10.87
C LEU A 75 -13.12 12.86 -10.14
N LEU A 76 -12.87 11.85 -9.31
CA LEU A 76 -13.86 11.19 -8.48
C LEU A 76 -13.96 11.78 -7.06
N ALA A 77 -13.24 12.85 -6.77
CA ALA A 77 -13.16 13.45 -5.42
C ALA A 77 -14.53 13.83 -4.83
N LYS A 78 -15.46 14.28 -5.68
CA LYS A 78 -16.83 14.64 -5.27
C LYS A 78 -17.63 13.47 -4.65
N TYR A 79 -17.23 12.23 -4.94
CA TYR A 79 -17.88 11.03 -4.40
C TYR A 79 -17.25 10.52 -3.11
N GLY A 80 -16.10 11.09 -2.68
CA GLY A 80 -15.39 10.67 -1.47
C GLY A 80 -14.99 9.19 -1.53
N THR A 81 -15.56 8.36 -0.65
CA THR A 81 -15.32 6.92 -0.68
C THR A 81 -16.10 6.24 -1.79
N ILE A 82 -15.39 5.67 -2.75
CA ILE A 82 -15.94 5.01 -3.93
C ILE A 82 -15.97 3.49 -3.77
N SER A 83 -17.01 2.86 -4.30
CA SER A 83 -17.08 1.40 -4.31
C SER A 83 -16.10 0.79 -5.31
N MET A 84 -15.45 -0.30 -4.90
CA MET A 84 -14.57 -1.03 -5.80
C MET A 84 -15.37 -1.63 -6.97
N PRO A 85 -14.98 -1.37 -8.24
CA PRO A 85 -15.67 -1.93 -9.40
C PRO A 85 -15.68 -3.47 -9.37
N ARG A 86 -16.60 -4.07 -10.14
CA ARG A 86 -16.57 -5.52 -10.36
C ARG A 86 -15.22 -5.94 -10.94
N GLU A 87 -14.73 -7.10 -10.57
CA GLU A 87 -13.37 -7.57 -10.91
C GLU A 87 -13.07 -7.50 -12.41
N PHE A 88 -14.01 -7.89 -13.27
CA PHE A 88 -13.84 -7.82 -14.72
C PHE A 88 -13.65 -6.38 -15.21
N ILE A 89 -14.51 -5.46 -14.74
CA ILE A 89 -14.41 -4.02 -15.09
C ILE A 89 -13.11 -3.45 -14.57
N ARG A 90 -12.73 -3.79 -13.33
CA ARG A 90 -11.48 -3.37 -12.72
C ARG A 90 -10.26 -3.81 -13.55
N LYS A 91 -10.27 -5.05 -14.05
CA LYS A 91 -9.19 -5.57 -14.91
C LYS A 91 -9.09 -4.80 -16.23
N ILE A 92 -10.23 -4.53 -16.90
CA ILE A 92 -10.25 -3.75 -18.14
C ILE A 92 -9.73 -2.33 -17.89
N LEU A 93 -10.26 -1.63 -16.87
CA LEU A 93 -9.82 -0.28 -16.52
C LEU A 93 -8.33 -0.23 -16.17
N SER A 94 -7.83 -1.23 -15.44
CA SER A 94 -6.41 -1.36 -15.12
C SER A 94 -5.56 -1.59 -16.37
N MET A 95 -6.02 -2.39 -17.32
CA MET A 95 -5.31 -2.65 -18.58
C MET A 95 -5.24 -1.39 -19.43
N ILE A 96 -6.36 -0.67 -19.60
CA ILE A 96 -6.39 0.62 -20.31
C ILE A 96 -5.47 1.63 -19.62
N SER A 97 -5.54 1.73 -18.31
CA SER A 97 -4.69 2.63 -17.52
C SER A 97 -3.20 2.34 -17.74
N LYS A 98 -2.79 1.06 -17.71
CA LYS A 98 -1.40 0.65 -17.96
C LYS A 98 -0.96 0.86 -19.41
N PHE A 99 -1.88 0.90 -20.36
CA PHE A 99 -1.58 1.23 -21.76
C PHE A 99 -1.39 2.73 -21.98
N VAL A 100 -2.19 3.57 -21.30
CA VAL A 100 -2.17 5.02 -21.50
C VAL A 100 -1.10 5.72 -20.66
N PHE A 101 -0.89 5.26 -19.42
CA PHE A 101 -0.04 5.94 -18.44
C PHE A 101 1.27 5.20 -18.18
N ILE A 102 2.39 5.88 -18.34
CA ILE A 102 3.73 5.41 -17.98
C ILE A 102 4.35 6.45 -17.04
N PRO A 103 4.78 6.05 -15.83
CA PRO A 103 4.78 4.70 -15.27
C PRO A 103 3.42 4.28 -14.67
N ASP A 104 2.56 5.22 -14.30
CA ASP A 104 1.25 4.99 -13.70
C ASP A 104 0.30 6.18 -13.86
N ASN A 105 -0.95 6.02 -13.48
CA ASN A 105 -2.01 7.02 -13.64
C ASN A 105 -1.94 8.17 -12.61
N LYS A 106 -0.87 8.26 -11.81
CA LYS A 106 -0.61 9.37 -10.90
C LYS A 106 0.42 10.36 -11.45
N ILE A 107 0.87 10.18 -12.70
CA ILE A 107 1.86 11.05 -13.35
C ILE A 107 1.43 12.52 -13.40
N SER A 108 0.14 12.83 -13.55
CA SER A 108 -0.35 14.21 -13.54
C SER A 108 -0.25 14.84 -12.15
N TRP A 109 -0.55 14.07 -11.08
CA TRP A 109 -0.31 14.50 -9.71
C TRP A 109 1.19 14.70 -9.45
N SER A 110 2.03 13.75 -9.85
CA SER A 110 3.48 13.82 -9.63
C SER A 110 4.09 15.08 -10.24
N LYS A 111 3.64 15.51 -11.43
CA LYS A 111 4.09 16.77 -12.04
C LYS A 111 3.77 17.99 -11.18
N LYS A 112 2.56 18.06 -10.60
CA LYS A 112 2.18 19.14 -9.67
C LYS A 112 2.94 19.05 -8.36
N ALA A 113 3.08 17.84 -7.80
CA ALA A 113 3.86 17.59 -6.60
C ALA A 113 5.33 18.02 -6.77
N TYR A 114 5.92 17.80 -7.95
CA TYR A 114 7.25 18.31 -8.27
C TYR A 114 7.33 19.84 -8.17
N THR A 115 6.38 20.56 -8.78
CA THR A 115 6.36 22.04 -8.74
C THR A 115 6.24 22.54 -7.31
N VAL A 116 5.35 21.96 -6.51
CA VAL A 116 5.17 22.32 -5.10
C VAL A 116 6.43 21.99 -4.29
N ALA A 117 7.00 20.78 -4.48
CA ALA A 117 8.23 20.38 -3.81
C ALA A 117 9.40 21.31 -4.13
N LYS A 118 9.53 21.69 -5.41
CA LYS A 118 10.55 22.64 -5.86
C LYS A 118 10.41 24.00 -5.15
N ASN A 119 9.20 24.54 -5.05
CA ASN A 119 8.97 25.82 -4.35
C ASN A 119 9.33 25.70 -2.87
N VAL A 120 8.91 24.62 -2.20
CA VAL A 120 9.26 24.34 -0.81
C VAL A 120 10.78 24.27 -0.60
N LEU A 121 11.51 23.61 -1.52
CA LEU A 121 12.98 23.50 -1.46
C LEU A 121 13.71 24.82 -1.76
N LEU A 122 13.08 25.74 -2.48
CA LEU A 122 13.62 27.10 -2.70
C LEU A 122 13.43 28.00 -1.48
N GLU A 123 12.36 27.78 -0.71
CA GLU A 123 12.03 28.60 0.48
C GLU A 123 12.71 28.08 1.75
N GLU A 124 12.93 26.77 1.86
CA GLU A 124 13.39 26.11 3.08
C GLU A 124 14.40 25.02 2.78
N LYS A 125 15.48 24.93 3.59
CA LYS A 125 16.49 23.87 3.48
C LYS A 125 16.00 22.57 4.06
N PHE A 126 16.22 21.47 3.34
CA PHE A 126 15.97 20.10 3.77
C PHE A 126 17.25 19.28 3.71
N ASP A 127 17.39 18.34 4.64
CA ASP A 127 18.54 17.47 4.77
C ASP A 127 18.36 16.16 4.01
N LEU A 128 17.10 15.81 3.67
CA LEU A 128 16.75 14.52 3.07
C LEU A 128 15.46 14.62 2.26
N ILE A 129 15.41 13.94 1.12
CA ILE A 129 14.19 13.60 0.39
C ILE A 129 13.87 12.13 0.66
N PHE A 130 12.66 11.83 1.11
CA PHE A 130 12.14 10.48 1.31
C PHE A 130 10.94 10.23 0.40
N VAL A 131 10.95 9.14 -0.35
CA VAL A 131 9.84 8.76 -1.23
C VAL A 131 9.45 7.31 -1.00
N SER A 132 8.14 7.01 -0.80
CA SER A 132 7.65 5.65 -0.59
C SER A 132 6.77 5.21 -1.76
N ILE A 133 7.19 4.19 -2.51
CA ILE A 133 6.57 3.71 -3.74
C ILE A 133 5.86 2.37 -3.58
N PRO A 134 4.80 2.06 -4.37
CA PRO A 134 4.17 2.89 -5.41
C PRO A 134 3.33 4.07 -4.86
N PRO A 135 2.89 5.05 -5.71
CA PRO A 135 3.05 5.15 -7.18
C PRO A 135 4.49 5.36 -7.62
N PHE A 136 4.83 4.88 -8.82
CA PHE A 136 6.21 4.95 -9.31
C PHE A 136 6.57 6.30 -9.91
N SER A 137 5.56 7.04 -10.43
CA SER A 137 5.75 8.40 -10.94
C SER A 137 6.30 9.39 -9.91
N GLN A 138 6.05 9.18 -8.62
CA GLN A 138 6.62 10.02 -7.56
C GLN A 138 8.13 9.75 -7.33
N PHE A 139 8.62 8.58 -7.68
CA PHE A 139 10.05 8.28 -7.60
C PHE A 139 10.84 9.07 -8.66
N GLU A 140 10.31 9.18 -9.88
CA GLU A 140 10.93 9.99 -10.92
C GLU A 140 11.11 11.45 -10.50
N ILE A 141 10.08 12.05 -9.89
CA ILE A 141 10.16 13.45 -9.44
C ILE A 141 11.12 13.61 -8.26
N ALA A 142 11.17 12.64 -7.34
CA ALA A 142 12.11 12.67 -6.22
C ALA A 142 13.55 12.60 -6.71
N ALA A 143 13.84 11.72 -7.68
CA ALA A 143 15.16 11.63 -8.32
C ALA A 143 15.55 12.93 -9.06
N LYS A 144 14.58 13.58 -9.71
CA LYS A 144 14.80 14.87 -10.36
C LYS A 144 15.09 15.98 -9.35
N LEU A 145 14.37 16.06 -8.24
CA LEU A 145 14.61 17.02 -7.16
C LEU A 145 15.98 16.80 -6.51
N LYS A 146 16.35 15.55 -6.25
CA LYS A 146 17.69 15.17 -5.77
C LYS A 146 18.80 15.78 -6.64
N ASN A 147 18.68 15.59 -7.95
CA ASN A 147 19.71 16.07 -8.89
C ASN A 147 19.72 17.59 -9.00
N GLU A 148 18.57 18.24 -8.88
CA GLU A 148 18.43 19.70 -8.99
C GLU A 148 18.94 20.43 -7.73
N PHE A 149 18.65 19.89 -6.54
CA PHE A 149 18.97 20.53 -5.27
C PHE A 149 20.14 19.90 -4.52
N ASN A 150 20.70 18.81 -5.05
CA ASN A 150 21.79 18.03 -4.43
C ASN A 150 21.49 17.62 -2.97
N ILE A 151 20.24 17.19 -2.71
CA ILE A 151 19.79 16.71 -1.42
C ILE A 151 19.76 15.18 -1.43
N PRO A 152 20.27 14.47 -0.42
CA PRO A 152 20.18 13.00 -0.33
C PRO A 152 18.77 12.46 -0.55
N LEU A 153 18.67 11.33 -1.25
CA LEU A 153 17.40 10.67 -1.57
C LEU A 153 17.37 9.25 -1.01
N ILE A 154 16.35 8.97 -0.20
CA ILE A 154 16.00 7.61 0.23
C ILE A 154 14.69 7.20 -0.43
N VAL A 155 14.68 6.02 -1.04
CA VAL A 155 13.45 5.40 -1.59
C VAL A 155 13.02 4.20 -0.76
N ASP A 156 11.74 4.15 -0.38
CA ASP A 156 11.10 3.02 0.30
C ASP A 156 10.27 2.20 -0.70
N TYR A 157 10.80 1.04 -1.08
CA TYR A 157 10.14 0.07 -1.96
C TYR A 157 9.19 -0.80 -1.16
N ARG A 158 7.89 -0.49 -1.20
CA ARG A 158 6.83 -1.37 -0.67
C ARG A 158 6.49 -2.49 -1.63
N ASP A 159 6.60 -2.20 -2.94
CA ASP A 159 6.40 -3.13 -4.03
C ASP A 159 7.48 -2.91 -5.10
N LEU A 160 7.88 -3.98 -5.78
CA LEU A 160 8.78 -3.87 -6.93
C LEU A 160 8.10 -3.10 -8.07
N TRP A 161 8.87 -2.25 -8.74
CA TRP A 161 8.40 -1.59 -9.95
C TRP A 161 8.57 -2.50 -11.16
N PHE A 162 9.81 -2.74 -11.60
CA PHE A 162 10.07 -3.72 -12.66
C PHE A 162 10.20 -5.13 -12.06
N GLY A 163 9.62 -6.12 -12.73
CA GLY A 163 9.64 -7.50 -12.22
C GLY A 163 8.60 -7.82 -11.13
N ASN A 164 7.69 -6.88 -10.84
CA ASN A 164 6.54 -7.17 -9.98
C ASN A 164 5.68 -8.28 -10.61
N HIS A 165 5.33 -9.30 -9.84
CA HIS A 165 4.50 -10.42 -10.30
C HIS A 165 3.07 -10.01 -10.70
N PHE A 166 2.59 -8.86 -10.26
CA PHE A 166 1.36 -8.21 -10.74
C PHE A 166 1.63 -7.23 -11.91
N GLY A 167 2.90 -7.06 -12.28
CA GLY A 167 3.33 -6.19 -13.36
C GLY A 167 2.88 -6.73 -14.71
N PHE A 168 2.06 -5.97 -15.41
CA PHE A 168 1.70 -6.22 -16.79
C PHE A 168 2.15 -5.04 -17.63
N TYR A 169 2.97 -5.33 -18.64
CA TYR A 169 3.46 -4.35 -19.61
C TYR A 169 2.76 -4.62 -20.95
N PRO A 170 1.88 -3.70 -21.42
CA PRO A 170 1.06 -3.94 -22.60
C PRO A 170 1.86 -4.23 -23.88
N THR A 171 3.05 -3.63 -24.03
CA THR A 171 3.94 -3.83 -25.19
C THR A 171 5.41 -3.87 -24.75
N PRO A 172 6.33 -4.35 -25.63
CA PRO A 172 7.77 -4.27 -25.37
C PRO A 172 8.29 -2.84 -25.10
N TYR A 173 7.65 -1.83 -25.72
CA TYR A 173 7.95 -0.41 -25.47
C TYR A 173 7.65 -0.02 -24.03
N HIS A 174 6.48 -0.41 -23.47
CA HIS A 174 6.14 -0.15 -22.08
C HIS A 174 7.16 -0.81 -21.14
N ARG A 175 7.50 -2.08 -21.39
CA ARG A 175 8.51 -2.79 -20.61
C ARG A 175 9.86 -2.09 -20.63
N TYR A 176 10.33 -1.67 -21.81
CA TYR A 176 11.57 -0.91 -21.96
C TYR A 176 11.52 0.42 -21.20
N LYS A 177 10.43 1.18 -21.38
CA LYS A 177 10.27 2.49 -20.72
C LYS A 177 10.25 2.37 -19.21
N HIS A 178 9.48 1.43 -18.63
CA HIS A 178 9.45 1.21 -17.18
C HIS A 178 10.84 0.88 -16.63
N LYS A 179 11.56 -0.05 -17.29
CA LYS A 179 12.92 -0.42 -16.88
C LYS A 179 13.88 0.77 -16.94
N LYS A 180 13.78 1.58 -18.01
CA LYS A 180 14.64 2.77 -18.20
C LYS A 180 14.35 3.85 -17.13
N LEU A 181 13.10 4.10 -16.82
CA LEU A 181 12.70 5.10 -15.80
C LEU A 181 13.16 4.67 -14.40
N GLU A 182 12.92 3.41 -14.03
CA GLU A 182 13.39 2.88 -12.75
C GLU A 182 14.91 2.89 -12.64
N TYR A 183 15.62 2.49 -13.70
CA TYR A 183 17.08 2.57 -13.75
C TYR A 183 17.59 3.99 -13.49
N ALA A 184 17.01 4.99 -14.15
CA ALA A 184 17.41 6.39 -13.99
C ALA A 184 17.14 6.91 -12.56
N ALA A 185 16.00 6.55 -11.99
CA ALA A 185 15.64 6.94 -10.62
C ALA A 185 16.55 6.28 -9.58
N LEU A 186 16.85 4.98 -9.75
CA LEU A 186 17.78 4.25 -8.87
C LEU A 186 19.20 4.81 -8.93
N LYS A 187 19.67 5.25 -10.11
CA LYS A 187 20.99 5.90 -10.25
C LYS A 187 21.12 7.21 -9.47
N ALA A 188 20.00 7.90 -9.22
CA ALA A 188 20.00 9.12 -8.43
C ALA A 188 19.80 8.86 -6.93
N THR A 189 19.54 7.63 -6.51
CA THR A 189 19.19 7.28 -5.12
C THR A 189 20.45 7.01 -4.31
N ASP A 190 20.47 7.52 -3.08
CA ASP A 190 21.58 7.30 -2.14
C ASP A 190 21.34 6.07 -1.26
N LYS A 191 20.07 5.74 -0.95
CA LYS A 191 19.72 4.59 -0.13
C LYS A 191 18.35 4.00 -0.50
N ILE A 192 18.26 2.69 -0.45
CA ILE A 192 17.05 1.94 -0.84
C ILE A 192 16.56 1.13 0.36
N ILE A 193 15.33 1.37 0.77
CA ILE A 193 14.65 0.55 1.77
C ILE A 193 13.78 -0.47 1.05
N THR A 194 13.86 -1.74 1.44
CA THR A 194 12.97 -2.80 0.94
C THR A 194 12.23 -3.48 2.10
N VAL A 195 11.05 -4.01 1.83
CA VAL A 195 10.24 -4.67 2.88
C VAL A 195 10.70 -6.09 3.20
N ASN A 196 11.52 -6.70 2.33
CA ASN A 196 12.06 -8.03 2.56
C ASN A 196 13.31 -8.31 1.71
N ARG A 197 14.02 -9.36 2.09
CA ARG A 197 15.25 -9.81 1.43
C ARG A 197 15.07 -10.15 -0.05
N ARG A 198 13.95 -10.80 -0.39
CA ARG A 198 13.70 -11.18 -1.79
C ARG A 198 13.62 -9.98 -2.73
N MET A 199 12.99 -8.88 -2.30
CA MET A 199 12.95 -7.64 -3.09
C MET A 199 14.36 -7.07 -3.31
N LYS A 200 15.19 -7.02 -2.26
CA LYS A 200 16.59 -6.62 -2.35
C LYS A 200 17.33 -7.47 -3.38
N GLU A 201 17.25 -8.80 -3.29
CA GLU A 201 17.90 -9.72 -4.22
C GLU A 201 17.43 -9.53 -5.68
N MET A 202 16.12 -9.30 -5.89
CA MET A 202 15.58 -9.04 -7.22
C MET A 202 16.08 -7.72 -7.82
N LEU A 203 16.22 -6.66 -7.02
CA LEU A 203 16.77 -5.39 -7.46
C LEU A 203 18.25 -5.51 -7.79
N LEU A 204 19.06 -6.18 -6.95
CA LEU A 204 20.48 -6.46 -7.20
C LEU A 204 20.69 -7.26 -8.50
N THR A 205 19.84 -8.27 -8.74
CA THR A 205 19.91 -9.09 -9.96
C THR A 205 19.50 -8.29 -11.20
N THR A 206 18.51 -7.39 -11.06
CA THR A 206 17.98 -6.61 -12.20
C THR A 206 18.89 -5.44 -12.57
N TYR A 207 19.57 -4.85 -11.57
CA TYR A 207 20.38 -3.64 -11.69
C TYR A 207 21.79 -3.87 -11.12
N PRO A 208 22.75 -4.41 -11.91
CA PRO A 208 24.09 -4.82 -11.44
C PRO A 208 24.97 -3.68 -10.92
N PHE A 209 24.57 -2.42 -11.08
CA PHE A 209 25.27 -1.27 -10.51
C PHE A 209 24.97 -1.03 -9.03
N LEU A 210 23.94 -1.70 -8.49
CA LEU A 210 23.59 -1.64 -7.07
C LEU A 210 24.44 -2.64 -6.28
N SER A 211 24.78 -2.26 -5.06
CA SER A 211 25.53 -3.07 -4.10
C SER A 211 24.70 -3.42 -2.87
N PHE A 212 25.19 -4.30 -2.01
CA PHE A 212 24.50 -4.67 -0.78
C PHE A 212 24.38 -3.49 0.18
N GLU A 213 25.34 -2.59 0.17
CA GLU A 213 25.41 -1.41 1.04
C GLU A 213 24.37 -0.36 0.69
N ASP A 214 23.83 -0.38 -0.54
CA ASP A 214 22.77 0.54 -0.96
C ASP A 214 21.42 0.24 -0.29
N PHE A 215 21.29 -0.91 0.37
CA PHE A 215 19.99 -1.39 0.86
C PHE A 215 19.92 -1.55 2.37
N ASP A 216 18.76 -1.15 2.90
CA ASP A 216 18.27 -1.57 4.20
C ASP A 216 16.95 -2.35 4.07
N ILE A 217 16.74 -3.30 4.96
CA ILE A 217 15.48 -4.09 5.00
C ILE A 217 14.68 -3.64 6.21
N ILE A 218 13.57 -2.95 5.95
CA ILE A 218 12.60 -2.54 6.97
C ILE A 218 11.26 -3.17 6.64
N PRO A 219 10.91 -4.30 7.27
CA PRO A 219 9.66 -5.00 7.00
C PRO A 219 8.42 -4.18 7.40
N HIS A 220 7.25 -4.63 6.98
CA HIS A 220 6.01 -4.11 7.54
C HIS A 220 5.89 -4.53 9.00
N GLY A 221 5.62 -3.56 9.85
CA GLY A 221 5.40 -3.75 11.27
C GLY A 221 3.97 -3.39 11.67
N PHE A 222 3.75 -3.34 12.96
CA PHE A 222 2.55 -2.80 13.59
C PHE A 222 2.95 -1.69 14.58
N ASP A 223 2.02 -0.78 14.84
CA ASP A 223 2.23 0.24 15.86
C ASP A 223 1.66 -0.26 17.19
N PRO A 224 2.48 -0.39 18.25
CA PRO A 224 1.99 -0.80 19.57
C PRO A 224 0.88 0.12 20.11
N GLU A 225 0.89 1.40 19.78
CA GLU A 225 -0.15 2.34 20.23
C GLU A 225 -1.54 2.00 19.69
N ASP A 226 -1.63 1.35 18.53
CA ASP A 226 -2.91 0.89 17.97
C ASP A 226 -3.58 -0.17 18.86
N PHE A 227 -2.86 -0.79 19.79
CA PHE A 227 -3.32 -1.90 20.66
C PHE A 227 -3.46 -1.52 22.14
N VAL A 228 -3.02 -0.35 22.57
CA VAL A 228 -3.04 0.06 24.00
C VAL A 228 -4.43 -0.01 24.63
N ASN A 229 -5.48 0.29 23.86
CA ASN A 229 -6.86 0.31 24.35
C ASN A 229 -7.66 -0.93 23.94
N VAL A 230 -7.03 -1.95 23.36
CA VAL A 230 -7.70 -3.18 22.94
C VAL A 230 -7.85 -4.09 24.16
N LYS A 231 -9.10 -4.21 24.64
CA LYS A 231 -9.40 -5.19 25.68
C LYS A 231 -9.40 -6.60 25.09
N PRO A 232 -8.74 -7.58 25.74
CA PRO A 232 -8.84 -8.97 25.33
C PRO A 232 -10.33 -9.39 25.31
N ILE A 233 -10.77 -9.93 24.19
CA ILE A 233 -12.11 -10.49 24.11
C ILE A 233 -12.01 -11.92 24.65
N ASN A 234 -12.59 -12.15 25.82
CA ASN A 234 -12.77 -13.52 26.30
C ASN A 234 -13.86 -14.18 25.45
N PHE A 235 -13.43 -15.11 24.63
CA PHE A 235 -14.36 -15.92 23.87
C PHE A 235 -14.84 -17.08 24.73
N GLU A 236 -16.13 -17.14 25.02
CA GLU A 236 -16.75 -18.24 25.79
C GLU A 236 -16.73 -19.58 25.04
N THR A 237 -16.31 -19.59 23.78
CA THR A 237 -16.28 -20.81 22.97
C THR A 237 -14.97 -21.55 23.11
N LYS A 238 -15.03 -22.86 23.38
CA LYS A 238 -13.88 -23.78 23.35
C LYS A 238 -13.39 -24.12 21.93
N LYS A 239 -13.93 -23.48 20.89
CA LYS A 239 -13.60 -23.74 19.48
C LYS A 239 -12.33 -23.05 19.06
N LEU A 240 -11.52 -23.74 18.28
CA LEU A 240 -10.36 -23.18 17.59
C LEU A 240 -10.86 -22.24 16.46
N ARG A 241 -10.43 -20.97 16.49
CA ARG A 241 -10.74 -20.01 15.44
C ARG A 241 -9.56 -19.83 14.49
N ILE A 242 -9.78 -20.13 13.23
CA ILE A 242 -8.84 -19.86 12.15
C ILE A 242 -9.29 -18.55 11.49
N LEU A 243 -8.50 -17.48 11.69
CA LEU A 243 -8.83 -16.15 11.22
C LEU A 243 -8.01 -15.79 9.98
N TYR A 244 -8.68 -15.34 8.92
CA TYR A 244 -8.09 -14.61 7.82
C TYR A 244 -8.59 -13.17 7.83
N SER A 245 -7.66 -12.21 7.95
CA SER A 245 -7.97 -10.78 7.85
C SER A 245 -7.34 -10.19 6.59
N GLY A 246 -8.18 -9.65 5.68
CA GLY A 246 -7.67 -9.07 4.44
C GLY A 246 -8.67 -9.09 3.28
N ILE A 247 -8.11 -8.86 2.08
CA ILE A 247 -8.88 -8.83 0.83
C ILE A 247 -8.45 -10.00 -0.05
N PHE A 248 -9.41 -10.75 -0.55
CA PHE A 248 -9.16 -11.74 -1.59
C PHE A 248 -9.15 -11.07 -2.96
N TYR A 249 -7.99 -10.95 -3.58
CA TYR A 249 -7.83 -10.35 -4.91
C TYR A 249 -6.97 -11.23 -5.82
N GLU A 250 -7.21 -11.15 -7.12
CA GLU A 250 -6.53 -11.96 -8.16
C GLU A 250 -6.52 -13.46 -7.85
N ASN A 251 -5.34 -14.04 -7.62
CA ASN A 251 -5.17 -15.46 -7.36
C ASN A 251 -5.29 -15.82 -5.85
N ILE A 252 -5.41 -14.81 -4.97
CA ILE A 252 -5.63 -15.04 -3.55
C ILE A 252 -7.09 -15.43 -3.35
N THR A 253 -7.33 -16.67 -2.97
CA THR A 253 -8.69 -17.24 -2.85
C THR A 253 -8.78 -18.20 -1.67
N PRO A 254 -9.90 -18.22 -0.92
CA PRO A 254 -10.13 -19.17 0.13
C PRO A 254 -10.51 -20.57 -0.38
N LYS A 255 -10.61 -20.75 -1.71
CA LYS A 255 -11.14 -21.95 -2.36
C LYS A 255 -10.51 -23.25 -1.85
N TYR A 256 -9.20 -23.26 -1.73
CA TYR A 256 -8.47 -24.49 -1.35
C TYR A 256 -8.70 -24.83 0.12
N LEU A 257 -8.63 -23.83 1.01
CA LEU A 257 -8.95 -24.00 2.42
C LEU A 257 -10.39 -24.49 2.62
N LEU A 258 -11.36 -23.85 1.93
CA LEU A 258 -12.77 -24.23 2.05
C LEU A 258 -13.04 -25.65 1.55
N LYS A 259 -12.38 -26.07 0.46
CA LYS A 259 -12.50 -27.46 -0.04
C LYS A 259 -11.87 -28.46 0.92
N ALA A 260 -10.65 -28.21 1.37
CA ALA A 260 -9.97 -29.08 2.34
C ALA A 260 -10.77 -29.21 3.63
N PHE A 261 -11.32 -28.08 4.14
CA PHE A 261 -12.18 -28.10 5.31
C PHE A 261 -13.49 -28.90 5.10
N LYS A 262 -14.05 -28.83 3.87
CA LYS A 262 -15.23 -29.64 3.50
C LYS A 262 -14.91 -31.13 3.49
N GLU A 263 -13.78 -31.54 2.95
CA GLU A 263 -13.37 -32.96 2.96
C GLU A 263 -13.10 -33.43 4.41
N LEU A 264 -12.34 -32.60 5.18
CA LEU A 264 -12.13 -32.90 6.60
C LEU A 264 -13.44 -33.04 7.39
N SER A 265 -14.47 -32.24 7.05
CA SER A 265 -15.77 -32.32 7.72
C SER A 265 -16.55 -33.59 7.43
N LYS A 266 -16.18 -34.36 6.39
CA LYS A 266 -16.72 -35.68 6.09
C LYS A 266 -15.93 -36.78 6.80
N GLU A 267 -14.59 -36.67 6.80
CA GLU A 267 -13.69 -37.70 7.34
C GLU A 267 -13.56 -37.61 8.86
N ARG A 268 -13.51 -36.40 9.41
CA ARG A 268 -13.31 -36.13 10.85
C ARG A 268 -14.28 -35.03 11.32
N PRO A 269 -15.57 -35.30 11.40
CA PRO A 269 -16.56 -34.33 11.90
C PRO A 269 -16.28 -33.92 13.34
N ASP A 270 -15.72 -34.81 14.17
CA ASP A 270 -15.30 -34.57 15.55
C ASP A 270 -14.29 -33.40 15.65
N ILE A 271 -13.35 -33.31 14.72
CA ILE A 271 -12.37 -32.21 14.65
C ILE A 271 -13.03 -30.94 14.15
N THR A 272 -13.79 -31.00 13.06
CA THR A 272 -14.34 -29.82 12.41
C THR A 272 -15.43 -29.12 13.22
N GLU A 273 -16.16 -29.84 14.07
CA GLU A 273 -17.12 -29.23 15.00
C GLU A 273 -16.46 -28.35 16.06
N SER A 274 -15.18 -28.57 16.34
CA SER A 274 -14.38 -27.75 17.24
C SER A 274 -13.63 -26.60 16.55
N ILE A 275 -13.84 -26.37 15.21
CA ILE A 275 -13.18 -25.34 14.42
C ILE A 275 -14.15 -24.36 13.82
N GLU A 276 -13.79 -23.07 13.83
CA GLU A 276 -14.50 -21.99 13.14
C GLU A 276 -13.55 -21.28 12.17
N LEU A 277 -14.01 -21.03 10.94
CA LEU A 277 -13.29 -20.26 9.94
C LEU A 277 -13.84 -18.82 9.90
N HIS A 278 -13.04 -17.85 10.30
CA HIS A 278 -13.42 -16.44 10.35
C HIS A 278 -12.73 -15.67 9.23
N PHE A 279 -13.51 -14.98 8.39
CA PHE A 279 -12.99 -14.11 7.32
C PHE A 279 -13.39 -12.66 7.61
N VAL A 280 -12.40 -11.81 7.86
CA VAL A 280 -12.60 -10.38 8.13
C VAL A 280 -12.08 -9.56 6.96
N GLY A 281 -12.93 -8.69 6.40
CA GLY A 281 -12.58 -7.83 5.27
C GLY A 281 -13.48 -8.01 4.05
N HIS A 282 -12.94 -7.75 2.85
CA HIS A 282 -13.72 -7.84 1.62
C HIS A 282 -13.82 -9.29 1.11
N PHE A 283 -14.94 -9.94 1.42
CA PHE A 283 -15.22 -11.29 0.97
C PHE A 283 -16.10 -11.25 -0.31
N ARG A 284 -15.54 -11.67 -1.46
CA ARG A 284 -16.17 -11.57 -2.78
C ARG A 284 -17.45 -12.40 -2.89
N LYS A 285 -18.34 -12.00 -3.81
CA LYS A 285 -19.59 -12.73 -4.08
C LYS A 285 -19.33 -14.18 -4.52
N GLU A 286 -18.29 -14.43 -5.31
CA GLU A 286 -17.88 -15.75 -5.77
C GLU A 286 -17.49 -16.66 -4.59
N ASN A 287 -16.75 -16.11 -3.63
CA ASN A 287 -16.37 -16.85 -2.42
C ASN A 287 -17.58 -17.20 -1.57
N LYS A 288 -18.56 -16.26 -1.44
CA LYS A 288 -19.83 -16.54 -0.75
C LYS A 288 -20.64 -17.63 -1.43
N LYS A 289 -20.70 -17.62 -2.78
CA LYS A 289 -21.33 -18.69 -3.56
C LYS A 289 -20.66 -20.04 -3.31
N LEU A 290 -19.33 -20.06 -3.23
CA LEU A 290 -18.58 -21.28 -2.95
C LEU A 290 -18.87 -21.82 -1.54
N VAL A 291 -18.90 -20.96 -0.51
CA VAL A 291 -19.23 -21.38 0.86
C VAL A 291 -20.64 -21.97 0.92
N LYS A 292 -21.63 -21.34 0.24
CA LYS A 292 -22.99 -21.89 0.12
C LYS A 292 -23.01 -23.24 -0.58
N LYS A 293 -22.33 -23.37 -1.74
CA LYS A 293 -22.24 -24.63 -2.49
C LYS A 293 -21.64 -25.77 -1.67
N LEU A 294 -20.77 -25.45 -0.73
CA LEU A 294 -20.13 -26.42 0.18
C LEU A 294 -20.94 -26.68 1.46
N ASN A 295 -22.07 -26.00 1.65
CA ASN A 295 -22.94 -26.05 2.84
C ASN A 295 -22.21 -25.74 4.15
N LEU A 296 -21.21 -24.83 4.10
CA LEU A 296 -20.39 -24.50 5.27
C LEU A 296 -21.02 -23.38 6.15
N PHE A 297 -21.93 -22.57 5.60
CA PHE A 297 -22.68 -21.58 6.39
C PHE A 297 -23.73 -22.24 7.28
N GLU A 298 -24.46 -23.22 6.75
CA GLU A 298 -25.56 -23.90 7.46
C GLU A 298 -25.07 -24.67 8.69
N ARG A 299 -23.81 -25.10 8.67
CA ARG A 299 -23.16 -25.78 9.79
C ARG A 299 -22.44 -24.85 10.76
N ASN A 300 -22.60 -23.51 10.62
CA ASN A 300 -21.92 -22.51 11.45
C ASN A 300 -20.38 -22.66 11.50
N PHE A 301 -19.77 -23.15 10.40
CA PHE A 301 -18.33 -23.29 10.30
C PHE A 301 -17.65 -22.04 9.75
N VAL A 302 -18.37 -21.21 8.96
CA VAL A 302 -17.78 -20.06 8.27
C VAL A 302 -18.50 -18.78 8.66
N PHE A 303 -17.74 -17.83 9.19
CA PHE A 303 -18.18 -16.49 9.58
C PHE A 303 -17.52 -15.45 8.70
N VAL A 304 -18.30 -14.53 8.12
CA VAL A 304 -17.81 -13.46 7.25
C VAL A 304 -18.20 -12.10 7.82
N PHE A 305 -17.20 -11.35 8.23
CA PHE A 305 -17.37 -10.01 8.79
C PHE A 305 -16.95 -8.96 7.77
N ARG A 306 -17.81 -7.99 7.48
CA ARG A 306 -17.48 -6.80 6.71
C ARG A 306 -16.94 -5.75 7.67
N ASN A 307 -15.68 -5.36 7.48
CA ASN A 307 -14.99 -4.30 8.22
C ASN A 307 -15.15 -4.39 9.74
N CYS A 308 -14.09 -4.70 10.44
CA CYS A 308 -13.94 -4.13 11.76
C CYS A 308 -14.02 -2.60 11.55
N LYS A 309 -15.09 -1.96 11.99
CA LYS A 309 -15.07 -0.54 12.28
C LYS A 309 -14.00 -0.41 13.36
N THR A 310 -12.86 0.17 13.02
CA THR A 310 -11.97 0.72 14.02
C THR A 310 -12.82 1.70 14.83
N ARG A 311 -13.10 1.34 16.07
CA ARG A 311 -13.73 2.24 17.02
C ARG A 311 -12.69 3.22 17.54
#